data_529071b712ab66a5db75058716d45a46
#
_entry.id   529071b712ab66a5db75058716d45a46
#
_cell.length_a   1.000
_cell.length_b   1.000
_cell.length_c   1.000
_cell.angle_alpha   90.00
_cell.angle_beta   90.00
_cell.angle_gamma   90.00
#
_symmetry.space_group_name_H-M   'P 1'
#
loop_
_entity.id
_entity.type
_entity.pdbx_description
1 polymer ?
#
loop_
_entity_poly.entity_id
_entity_poly.type
_entity_poly.pdbx_seq_one_letter_code
_entity_poly.pdbx_strand_id
1 'polypeptide(L)'
;PQVQKDTDLARFKEESVPDIRAHVSTLEGPVYGITLGDIIFNERSKDVTNQMMPPIALAMRESEIGLKLFQVMGNHDNCMTPTVTDESSNFDLAGRRNFEYKFGPCDYSFDRGNAHIVAMDDILLTDEKHNPSDYEGGFTDAQVEWLRQDLSLVPKDKLVIFCVHIPLRNATSFNRETVRNLLKEFDNVHIMAGHTHYAQNYIDGDVYEHIHGAVCGAWWKSTINVDGTPNGYGVYDISGSKI
;
A
#
# COMPACT_ATOMS: atom_id res chain seq x y z
N PRO A 1 3.16 -1.24 8.17
CA PRO A 1 3.69 -1.58 9.51
C PRO A 1 3.35 -3.01 9.93
N GLN A 2 2.18 -3.50 9.55
CA GLN A 2 1.65 -4.84 9.84
C GLN A 2 1.60 -5.18 11.33
N VAL A 3 1.05 -4.27 12.13
CA VAL A 3 0.96 -4.39 13.58
C VAL A 3 -0.07 -5.46 13.98
N GLN A 4 0.35 -6.42 14.78
CA GLN A 4 -0.49 -7.50 15.31
C GLN A 4 -0.72 -7.38 16.83
N LYS A 5 0.28 -6.93 17.56
CA LYS A 5 0.32 -6.91 19.02
C LYS A 5 0.98 -5.66 19.57
N ASP A 6 0.85 -5.46 20.87
CA ASP A 6 1.38 -4.26 21.55
C ASP A 6 2.88 -4.04 21.32
N THR A 7 3.68 -5.11 21.24
CA THR A 7 5.12 -4.98 20.96
C THR A 7 5.42 -4.46 19.57
N ASP A 8 4.60 -4.76 18.57
CA ASP A 8 4.75 -4.26 17.21
C ASP A 8 4.33 -2.78 17.17
N LEU A 9 3.24 -2.44 17.86
CA LEU A 9 2.78 -1.07 18.01
C LEU A 9 3.80 -0.21 18.75
N ALA A 10 4.39 -0.72 19.83
CA ALA A 10 5.43 -0.05 20.58
C ALA A 10 6.64 0.23 19.67
N ARG A 11 7.13 -0.79 18.94
CA ARG A 11 8.24 -0.62 17.99
C ARG A 11 7.93 0.45 16.96
N PHE A 12 6.75 0.44 16.37
CA PHE A 12 6.36 1.46 15.40
C PHE A 12 6.42 2.87 16.00
N LYS A 13 5.84 3.04 17.20
CA LYS A 13 5.74 4.36 17.87
C LYS A 13 7.07 4.86 18.45
N GLU A 14 7.88 3.95 18.98
CA GLU A 14 9.08 4.29 19.77
C GLU A 14 10.37 4.25 18.95
N GLU A 15 10.38 3.49 17.84
CA GLU A 15 11.54 3.36 16.97
C GLU A 15 11.25 3.98 15.59
N SER A 16 10.25 3.46 14.84
CA SER A 16 10.03 3.84 13.45
C SER A 16 9.55 5.28 13.28
N VAL A 17 8.57 5.73 14.06
CA VAL A 17 8.04 7.10 13.95
C VAL A 17 9.08 8.15 14.32
N PRO A 18 9.85 8.03 15.42
CA PRO A 18 10.92 8.96 15.73
C PRO A 18 12.02 9.01 14.65
N ASP A 19 12.41 7.86 14.10
CA ASP A 19 13.40 7.77 13.03
C ASP A 19 12.92 8.50 11.76
N ILE A 20 11.69 8.21 11.31
CA ILE A 20 11.07 8.90 10.17
C ILE A 20 11.03 10.41 10.41
N ARG A 21 10.59 10.87 11.59
CA ARG A 21 10.53 12.29 11.92
C ARG A 21 11.91 12.94 11.89
N ALA A 22 12.91 12.28 12.45
CA ALA A 22 14.29 12.79 12.46
C ALA A 22 14.81 12.92 11.03
N HIS A 23 14.58 11.90 10.19
CA HIS A 23 14.99 11.94 8.79
C HIS A 23 14.27 13.05 8.02
N VAL A 24 12.94 13.10 8.10
CA VAL A 24 12.11 14.13 7.44
C VAL A 24 12.56 15.55 7.81
N SER A 25 12.97 15.77 9.06
CA SER A 25 13.45 17.08 9.52
C SER A 25 14.76 17.55 8.87
N THR A 26 15.50 16.65 8.22
CA THR A 26 16.74 16.96 7.50
C THR A 26 16.53 17.22 6.01
N LEU A 27 15.33 16.93 5.49
CA LEU A 27 15.02 17.08 4.08
C LEU A 27 14.54 18.49 3.75
N GLU A 28 14.93 18.98 2.58
CA GLU A 28 14.46 20.24 2.04
C GLU A 28 13.31 20.02 1.06
N GLY A 29 12.32 20.91 1.08
CA GLY A 29 11.16 20.84 0.19
C GLY A 29 9.99 20.02 0.73
N PRO A 30 8.96 19.78 -0.08
CA PRO A 30 7.78 19.06 0.34
C PRO A 30 8.05 17.54 0.42
N VAL A 31 7.78 16.96 1.58
CA VAL A 31 7.93 15.52 1.86
C VAL A 31 6.56 14.89 2.06
N TYR A 32 6.36 13.75 1.44
CA TYR A 32 5.14 12.94 1.54
C TYR A 32 5.53 11.48 1.76
N GLY A 33 4.68 10.73 2.43
CA GLY A 33 4.85 9.30 2.57
C GLY A 33 3.69 8.53 1.93
N ILE A 34 3.97 7.32 1.48
CA ILE A 34 2.96 6.37 1.01
C ILE A 34 3.18 5.06 1.75
N THR A 35 2.12 4.53 2.35
CA THR A 35 2.14 3.16 2.86
C THR A 35 1.70 2.22 1.75
N LEU A 36 2.28 1.04 1.71
CA LEU A 36 2.00 0.04 0.69
C LEU A 36 1.15 -1.12 1.25
N GLY A 37 0.18 -0.77 2.08
CA GLY A 37 -0.77 -1.71 2.66
C GLY A 37 -0.27 -2.46 3.89
N ASP A 38 -1.11 -3.34 4.40
CA ASP A 38 -0.89 -4.14 5.60
C ASP A 38 -0.50 -3.26 6.81
N ILE A 39 -1.39 -2.33 7.14
CA ILE A 39 -1.22 -1.44 8.30
C ILE A 39 -1.31 -2.25 9.58
N ILE A 40 -2.22 -3.20 9.61
CA ILE A 40 -2.37 -4.19 10.69
C ILE A 40 -2.16 -5.60 10.14
N PHE A 41 -1.90 -6.54 11.04
CA PHE A 41 -1.96 -7.97 10.74
C PHE A 41 -3.28 -8.53 11.27
N ASN A 42 -4.29 -8.59 10.44
CA ASN A 42 -5.55 -9.20 10.79
C ASN A 42 -5.54 -10.69 10.44
N GLU A 43 -5.45 -11.55 11.43
CA GLU A 43 -5.64 -13.00 11.30
C GLU A 43 -7.13 -13.38 11.40
N ARG A 44 -8.01 -12.62 10.74
CA ARG A 44 -9.47 -12.84 10.79
C ARG A 44 -10.09 -12.57 12.17
N SER A 45 -9.38 -11.83 13.01
CA SER A 45 -9.86 -11.48 14.35
C SER A 45 -10.36 -10.04 14.38
N LYS A 46 -11.65 -9.88 14.62
CA LYS A 46 -12.25 -8.58 14.90
C LYS A 46 -11.53 -7.85 16.04
N ASP A 47 -11.03 -8.60 17.00
CA ASP A 47 -10.39 -8.04 18.19
C ASP A 47 -9.05 -7.38 17.84
N VAL A 48 -8.23 -8.00 17.00
CA VAL A 48 -6.98 -7.38 16.53
C VAL A 48 -7.27 -6.09 15.79
N THR A 49 -8.24 -6.09 14.88
CA THR A 49 -8.63 -4.89 14.13
C THR A 49 -9.10 -3.77 15.08
N ASN A 50 -10.00 -4.09 16.02
CA ASN A 50 -10.55 -3.09 16.93
C ASN A 50 -9.51 -2.56 17.91
N GLN A 51 -8.53 -3.37 18.30
CA GLN A 51 -7.49 -2.99 19.26
C GLN A 51 -6.32 -2.27 18.59
N MET A 52 -5.87 -2.73 17.42
CA MET A 52 -4.65 -2.24 16.78
C MET A 52 -4.89 -1.11 15.79
N MET A 53 -5.99 -1.11 15.05
CA MET A 53 -6.24 -0.10 14.04
C MET A 53 -6.36 1.33 14.59
N PRO A 54 -7.08 1.61 15.69
CA PRO A 54 -7.15 2.98 16.21
C PRO A 54 -5.79 3.53 16.67
N PRO A 55 -4.98 2.84 17.47
CA PRO A 55 -3.71 3.40 17.94
C PRO A 55 -2.67 3.53 16.82
N ILE A 56 -2.64 2.64 15.82
CA ILE A 56 -1.74 2.78 14.69
C ILE A 56 -2.16 3.94 13.78
N ALA A 57 -3.45 4.11 13.52
CA ALA A 57 -3.95 5.25 12.75
C ALA A 57 -3.64 6.59 13.43
N LEU A 58 -3.66 6.64 14.77
CA LEU A 58 -3.22 7.82 15.51
C LEU A 58 -1.73 8.08 15.31
N ALA A 59 -0.87 7.05 15.44
CA ALA A 59 0.58 7.20 15.28
C ALA A 59 0.99 7.60 13.85
N MET A 60 0.15 7.33 12.86
CA MET A 60 0.35 7.68 11.45
C MET A 60 -0.14 9.09 11.08
N ARG A 61 -0.72 9.84 12.01
CA ARG A 61 -1.12 11.23 11.73
C ARG A 61 0.08 12.11 11.46
N GLU A 62 -0.11 13.10 10.61
CA GLU A 62 0.94 14.07 10.26
C GLU A 62 1.56 14.74 11.50
N SER A 63 0.75 15.05 12.52
CA SER A 63 1.22 15.60 13.80
C SER A 63 2.19 14.67 14.54
N GLU A 64 2.05 13.36 14.36
CA GLU A 64 2.85 12.35 15.05
C GLU A 64 4.08 11.94 14.23
N ILE A 65 3.89 11.62 12.94
CA ILE A 65 4.96 11.10 12.09
C ILE A 65 5.77 12.21 11.38
N GLY A 66 5.25 13.43 11.32
CA GLY A 66 5.96 14.59 10.77
C GLY A 66 5.79 14.82 9.27
N LEU A 67 4.99 13.99 8.59
CA LEU A 67 4.68 14.13 7.16
C LEU A 67 3.26 13.65 6.86
N LYS A 68 2.70 14.12 5.77
CA LYS A 68 1.41 13.62 5.28
C LYS A 68 1.60 12.23 4.65
N LEU A 69 0.84 11.25 5.15
CA LEU A 69 0.80 9.90 4.62
C LEU A 69 -0.41 9.70 3.72
N PHE A 70 -0.16 9.06 2.59
CA PHE A 70 -1.17 8.47 1.71
C PHE A 70 -1.19 6.96 1.92
N GLN A 71 -2.35 6.34 1.79
CA GLN A 71 -2.51 4.94 2.18
C GLN A 71 -2.90 4.08 0.96
N VAL A 72 -2.26 2.94 0.84
CA VAL A 72 -2.70 1.83 -0.02
C VAL A 72 -3.32 0.77 0.89
N MET A 73 -4.37 0.11 0.45
CA MET A 73 -5.00 -0.99 1.17
C MET A 73 -4.21 -2.29 0.92
N GLY A 74 -4.00 -3.09 1.98
CA GLY A 74 -3.40 -4.42 1.88
C GLY A 74 -4.40 -5.51 2.23
N ASN A 75 -4.04 -6.78 1.99
CA ASN A 75 -4.95 -7.90 2.24
C ASN A 75 -5.30 -8.08 3.72
N HIS A 76 -4.42 -7.70 4.64
CA HIS A 76 -4.71 -7.69 6.07
C HIS A 76 -5.53 -6.48 6.53
N ASP A 77 -5.60 -5.42 5.75
CA ASP A 77 -6.42 -4.23 6.04
C ASP A 77 -7.88 -4.43 5.63
N ASN A 78 -8.16 -5.42 4.81
CA ASN A 78 -9.51 -5.86 4.48
C ASN A 78 -10.14 -6.55 5.70
N CYS A 79 -10.53 -5.74 6.67
CA CYS A 79 -11.01 -6.13 8.00
C CYS A 79 -12.35 -6.83 7.94
N MET A 80 -12.34 -8.01 7.40
CA MET A 80 -13.50 -8.86 7.30
C MET A 80 -13.78 -9.53 8.62
N THR A 81 -14.83 -9.10 9.26
CA THR A 81 -15.32 -9.81 10.43
C THR A 81 -16.49 -10.69 10.03
N PRO A 82 -16.48 -11.97 10.45
CA PRO A 82 -17.62 -12.90 10.22
C PRO A 82 -18.94 -12.47 10.87
N THR A 83 -19.04 -11.29 11.42
CA THR A 83 -20.27 -10.77 12.06
C THR A 83 -21.21 -10.07 11.10
N VAL A 84 -20.88 -9.97 9.83
CA VAL A 84 -21.87 -9.63 8.83
C VAL A 84 -22.65 -10.92 8.56
N THR A 85 -23.72 -11.10 9.30
CA THR A 85 -24.64 -12.27 9.22
C THR A 85 -25.60 -12.18 8.04
N ASP A 86 -25.43 -11.19 7.19
CA ASP A 86 -26.26 -10.97 6.03
C ASP A 86 -25.61 -11.69 4.84
N GLU A 87 -26.20 -12.77 4.40
CA GLU A 87 -25.80 -13.56 3.22
C GLU A 87 -25.78 -12.73 1.93
N SER A 88 -26.37 -11.53 1.92
CA SER A 88 -26.34 -10.58 0.82
C SER A 88 -25.11 -9.66 0.83
N SER A 89 -24.28 -9.72 1.85
CA SER A 89 -23.18 -8.79 2.04
C SER A 89 -21.99 -9.12 1.13
N ASN A 90 -21.60 -8.17 0.32
CA ASN A 90 -20.32 -8.20 -0.36
C ASN A 90 -19.22 -7.84 0.66
N PHE A 91 -18.44 -8.83 1.08
CA PHE A 91 -17.40 -8.68 2.10
C PHE A 91 -16.25 -7.81 1.65
N ASP A 92 -15.87 -7.87 0.40
CA ASP A 92 -14.86 -6.99 -0.19
C ASP A 92 -15.28 -5.54 -0.03
N LEU A 93 -16.52 -5.22 -0.39
CA LEU A 93 -17.07 -3.88 -0.22
C LEU A 93 -17.11 -3.44 1.26
N ALA A 94 -17.39 -4.37 2.18
CA ALA A 94 -17.41 -4.06 3.61
C ALA A 94 -16.00 -3.75 4.15
N GLY A 95 -14.99 -4.49 3.73
CA GLY A 95 -13.58 -4.24 4.05
C GLY A 95 -13.10 -2.90 3.52
N ARG A 96 -13.35 -2.64 2.24
CA ARG A 96 -13.03 -1.35 1.59
C ARG A 96 -13.67 -0.16 2.33
N ARG A 97 -14.96 -0.22 2.65
CA ARG A 97 -15.66 0.85 3.40
C ARG A 97 -15.05 1.11 4.77
N ASN A 98 -14.61 0.07 5.48
CA ASN A 98 -13.94 0.23 6.75
C ASN A 98 -12.58 0.92 6.61
N PHE A 99 -11.84 0.59 5.59
CA PHE A 99 -10.59 1.26 5.25
C PHE A 99 -10.83 2.72 4.87
N GLU A 100 -11.76 2.96 3.95
CA GLU A 100 -12.12 4.30 3.46
C GLU A 100 -12.56 5.24 4.58
N TYR A 101 -13.32 4.73 5.54
CA TYR A 101 -13.74 5.51 6.70
C TYR A 101 -12.57 6.03 7.55
N LYS A 102 -11.46 5.31 7.58
CA LYS A 102 -10.28 5.64 8.40
C LYS A 102 -9.21 6.40 7.63
N PHE A 103 -8.99 6.07 6.38
CA PHE A 103 -7.82 6.47 5.62
C PHE A 103 -8.13 7.20 4.31
N GLY A 104 -9.38 7.20 3.87
CA GLY A 104 -9.77 7.76 2.59
C GLY A 104 -9.91 6.70 1.50
N PRO A 105 -10.10 7.10 0.23
CA PRO A 105 -10.42 6.19 -0.87
C PRO A 105 -9.36 5.12 -1.07
N CYS A 106 -9.79 3.93 -1.53
CA CYS A 106 -8.89 2.83 -1.87
C CYS A 106 -8.22 3.03 -3.24
N ASP A 107 -8.96 3.66 -4.17
CA ASP A 107 -8.45 3.99 -5.50
C ASP A 107 -8.46 5.52 -5.66
N TYR A 108 -7.30 6.12 -5.95
CA TYR A 108 -7.16 7.56 -6.13
C TYR A 108 -5.87 7.93 -6.87
N SER A 109 -5.84 9.13 -7.42
CA SER A 109 -4.65 9.71 -8.01
C SER A 109 -4.49 11.19 -7.62
N PHE A 110 -3.29 11.69 -7.73
CA PHE A 110 -2.97 13.11 -7.54
C PHE A 110 -1.62 13.47 -8.17
N ASP A 111 -1.46 14.75 -8.45
CA ASP A 111 -0.21 15.30 -8.97
C ASP A 111 0.64 15.96 -7.87
N ARG A 112 1.95 15.79 -7.97
CA ARG A 112 2.96 16.58 -7.23
C ARG A 112 4.09 16.95 -8.16
N GLY A 113 4.16 18.24 -8.52
CA GLY A 113 5.12 18.70 -9.52
C GLY A 113 4.93 17.94 -10.85
N ASN A 114 6.00 17.32 -11.33
CA ASN A 114 5.98 16.52 -12.56
C ASN A 114 5.73 15.02 -12.32
N ALA A 115 5.33 14.63 -11.11
CA ALA A 115 4.94 13.27 -10.81
C ALA A 115 3.41 13.15 -10.73
N HIS A 116 2.87 12.10 -11.36
CA HIS A 116 1.51 11.63 -11.23
C HIS A 116 1.52 10.37 -10.37
N ILE A 117 0.88 10.44 -9.22
CA ILE A 117 0.84 9.35 -8.25
C ILE A 117 -0.54 8.70 -8.33
N VAL A 118 -0.55 7.38 -8.50
CA VAL A 118 -1.76 6.56 -8.51
C VAL A 118 -1.65 5.54 -7.39
N ALA A 119 -2.66 5.42 -6.57
CA ALA A 119 -2.79 4.37 -5.57
C ALA A 119 -4.06 3.57 -5.86
N MET A 120 -3.93 2.25 -5.91
CA MET A 120 -5.05 1.36 -6.20
C MET A 120 -5.07 0.16 -5.25
N ASP A 121 -6.27 -0.25 -4.89
CA ASP A 121 -6.53 -1.51 -4.22
C ASP A 121 -6.44 -2.64 -5.24
N ASP A 122 -5.49 -3.54 -5.03
CA ASP A 122 -5.26 -4.71 -5.86
C ASP A 122 -5.60 -6.03 -5.16
N ILE A 123 -6.45 -5.98 -4.13
CA ILE A 123 -6.92 -7.15 -3.39
C ILE A 123 -8.31 -7.53 -3.88
N LEU A 124 -8.41 -8.64 -4.59
CA LEU A 124 -9.67 -9.20 -5.03
C LEU A 124 -10.03 -10.42 -4.16
N LEU A 125 -11.13 -10.34 -3.43
CA LEU A 125 -11.64 -11.50 -2.71
C LEU A 125 -12.34 -12.45 -3.69
N THR A 126 -11.88 -13.69 -3.72
CA THR A 126 -12.31 -14.68 -4.70
C THR A 126 -13.30 -15.70 -4.12
N ASP A 127 -13.47 -15.73 -2.80
CA ASP A 127 -14.35 -16.71 -2.15
C ASP A 127 -15.78 -16.23 -2.02
N GLU A 128 -16.69 -16.91 -2.73
CA GLU A 128 -18.13 -16.77 -2.56
C GLU A 128 -18.61 -17.18 -1.15
N LYS A 129 -17.81 -17.96 -0.42
CA LYS A 129 -18.10 -18.44 0.95
C LYS A 129 -17.52 -17.54 2.04
N HIS A 130 -17.01 -16.37 1.66
CA HIS A 130 -16.57 -15.36 2.60
C HIS A 130 -15.35 -15.74 3.45
N ASN A 131 -14.40 -16.43 2.85
CA ASN A 131 -13.11 -16.69 3.48
C ASN A 131 -12.12 -15.54 3.14
N PRO A 132 -11.81 -14.64 4.07
CA PRO A 132 -10.94 -13.49 3.80
C PRO A 132 -9.48 -13.84 3.49
N SER A 133 -9.12 -15.12 3.51
CA SER A 133 -7.82 -15.61 3.04
C SER A 133 -7.80 -15.95 1.57
N ASP A 134 -8.96 -16.05 0.95
CA ASP A 134 -9.06 -16.40 -0.45
C ASP A 134 -9.15 -15.11 -1.24
N TYR A 135 -7.99 -14.52 -1.51
CA TYR A 135 -7.83 -13.33 -2.34
C TYR A 135 -6.79 -13.58 -3.42
N GLU A 136 -6.88 -12.81 -4.46
CA GLU A 136 -5.90 -12.75 -5.54
C GLU A 136 -5.46 -11.30 -5.76
N GLY A 137 -4.23 -11.13 -6.25
CA GLY A 137 -3.77 -9.82 -6.70
C GLY A 137 -4.31 -9.50 -8.08
N GLY A 138 -5.00 -8.38 -8.24
CA GLY A 138 -5.54 -7.96 -9.52
C GLY A 138 -6.51 -6.79 -9.41
N PHE A 139 -7.18 -6.47 -10.52
CA PHE A 139 -8.05 -5.31 -10.63
C PHE A 139 -9.37 -5.68 -11.30
N THR A 140 -10.46 -5.11 -10.85
CA THR A 140 -11.75 -5.21 -11.52
C THR A 140 -11.74 -4.45 -12.86
N ASP A 141 -12.66 -4.78 -13.76
CA ASP A 141 -12.81 -4.05 -15.03
C ASP A 141 -13.14 -2.56 -14.79
N ALA A 142 -13.89 -2.26 -13.73
CA ALA A 142 -14.22 -0.88 -13.36
C ALA A 142 -12.97 -0.09 -12.91
N GLN A 143 -12.07 -0.70 -12.16
CA GLN A 143 -10.80 -0.08 -11.78
C GLN A 143 -9.88 0.14 -12.99
N VAL A 144 -9.83 -0.81 -13.91
CA VAL A 144 -9.05 -0.66 -15.16
C VAL A 144 -9.59 0.48 -16.00
N GLU A 145 -10.91 0.60 -16.14
CA GLU A 145 -11.51 1.69 -16.90
C GLU A 145 -11.28 3.05 -16.22
N TRP A 146 -11.38 3.10 -14.90
CA TRP A 146 -11.02 4.31 -14.13
C TRP A 146 -9.55 4.70 -14.37
N LEU A 147 -8.62 3.76 -14.26
CA LEU A 147 -7.19 4.00 -14.51
C LEU A 147 -6.94 4.48 -15.94
N ARG A 148 -7.61 3.88 -16.93
CA ARG A 148 -7.50 4.28 -18.34
C ARG A 148 -7.92 5.75 -18.54
N GLN A 149 -9.03 6.15 -17.93
CA GLN A 149 -9.52 7.51 -18.00
C GLN A 149 -8.56 8.48 -17.30
N ASP A 150 -8.12 8.16 -16.10
CA ASP A 150 -7.16 8.95 -15.34
C ASP A 150 -5.86 9.17 -16.13
N LEU A 151 -5.22 8.10 -16.57
CA LEU A 151 -3.97 8.15 -17.34
C LEU A 151 -4.14 8.83 -18.71
N SER A 152 -5.34 8.89 -19.28
CA SER A 152 -5.59 9.60 -20.54
C SER A 152 -5.41 11.12 -20.42
N LEU A 153 -5.46 11.65 -19.21
CA LEU A 153 -5.27 13.06 -18.89
C LEU A 153 -3.82 13.42 -18.57
N VAL A 154 -2.95 12.41 -18.48
CA VAL A 154 -1.55 12.55 -18.04
C VAL A 154 -0.63 12.59 -19.27
N PRO A 155 0.24 13.62 -19.41
CA PRO A 155 1.27 13.63 -20.44
C PRO A 155 2.22 12.42 -20.35
N LYS A 156 2.63 11.87 -21.49
CA LYS A 156 3.41 10.63 -21.51
C LYS A 156 4.84 10.78 -20.99
N ASP A 157 5.39 11.98 -20.98
CA ASP A 157 6.70 12.34 -20.42
C ASP A 157 6.67 12.62 -18.90
N LYS A 158 5.49 12.57 -18.28
CA LYS A 158 5.34 12.73 -16.83
C LYS A 158 5.77 11.45 -16.10
N LEU A 159 6.44 11.62 -14.97
CA LEU A 159 6.74 10.49 -14.08
C LEU A 159 5.42 9.91 -13.53
N VAL A 160 5.20 8.61 -13.71
CA VAL A 160 4.07 7.89 -13.09
C VAL A 160 4.59 7.03 -11.95
N ILE A 161 4.06 7.25 -10.75
CA ILE A 161 4.32 6.41 -9.57
C ILE A 161 3.03 5.65 -9.25
N PHE A 162 3.05 4.35 -9.51
CA PHE A 162 1.91 3.47 -9.32
C PHE A 162 2.07 2.64 -8.05
N CYS A 163 1.20 2.86 -7.06
CA CYS A 163 1.28 2.28 -5.73
C CYS A 163 0.20 1.22 -5.53
N VAL A 164 0.61 0.00 -5.20
CA VAL A 164 -0.23 -1.16 -4.94
C VAL A 164 0.29 -1.94 -3.74
N HIS A 165 -0.47 -2.89 -3.24
CA HIS A 165 -0.01 -3.77 -2.18
C HIS A 165 0.73 -4.98 -2.71
N ILE A 166 0.11 -5.78 -3.59
CA ILE A 166 0.72 -6.97 -4.18
C ILE A 166 1.57 -6.57 -5.38
N PRO A 167 2.85 -6.99 -5.46
CA PRO A 167 3.67 -6.69 -6.62
C PRO A 167 2.99 -7.11 -7.92
N LEU A 168 2.94 -6.23 -8.92
CA LEU A 168 2.26 -6.53 -10.19
C LEU A 168 2.85 -7.74 -10.89
N ARG A 169 4.14 -8.00 -10.72
CA ARG A 169 4.78 -9.21 -11.24
C ARG A 169 4.27 -10.51 -10.63
N ASN A 170 3.82 -10.45 -9.36
CA ASN A 170 3.32 -11.60 -8.60
C ASN A 170 1.80 -11.71 -8.66
N ALA A 171 1.11 -10.71 -9.17
CA ALA A 171 -0.32 -10.78 -9.36
C ALA A 171 -0.65 -11.85 -10.42
N THR A 172 -1.46 -12.83 -10.03
CA THR A 172 -1.69 -14.03 -10.85
C THR A 172 -2.89 -13.90 -11.78
N SER A 173 -3.74 -12.91 -11.57
CA SER A 173 -5.03 -12.86 -12.22
C SER A 173 -5.49 -11.47 -12.61
N PHE A 174 -6.70 -11.39 -13.00
CA PHE A 174 -7.56 -10.25 -13.35
C PHE A 174 -6.84 -8.92 -13.67
N ASN A 175 -6.73 -8.65 -14.98
CA ASN A 175 -6.36 -7.35 -15.50
C ASN A 175 -4.92 -6.88 -15.23
N ARG A 176 -4.07 -7.67 -14.59
CA ARG A 176 -2.66 -7.31 -14.35
C ARG A 176 -1.93 -6.88 -15.62
N GLU A 177 -2.02 -7.68 -16.68
CA GLU A 177 -1.37 -7.38 -17.95
C GLU A 177 -1.95 -6.13 -18.60
N THR A 178 -3.25 -5.92 -18.48
CA THR A 178 -3.91 -4.71 -18.98
C THR A 178 -3.38 -3.47 -18.28
N VAL A 179 -3.27 -3.51 -16.95
CA VAL A 179 -2.72 -2.40 -16.15
C VAL A 179 -1.24 -2.16 -16.51
N ARG A 180 -0.42 -3.22 -16.60
CA ARG A 180 0.98 -3.08 -17.03
C ARG A 180 1.09 -2.45 -18.41
N ASN A 181 0.24 -2.82 -19.36
CA ASN A 181 0.26 -2.27 -20.70
C ASN A 181 -0.15 -0.79 -20.72
N LEU A 182 -1.10 -0.37 -19.88
CA LEU A 182 -1.45 1.05 -19.72
C LEU A 182 -0.27 1.86 -19.14
N LEU A 183 0.43 1.31 -18.17
CA LEU A 183 1.60 1.96 -17.57
C LEU A 183 2.77 2.05 -18.57
N LYS A 184 3.01 1.02 -19.38
CA LYS A 184 4.07 1.01 -20.43
C LYS A 184 3.90 2.07 -21.53
N GLU A 185 2.77 2.76 -21.56
CA GLU A 185 2.58 3.89 -22.47
C GLU A 185 3.33 5.17 -22.05
N PHE A 186 3.93 5.19 -20.84
CA PHE A 186 4.64 6.34 -20.29
C PHE A 186 6.15 6.11 -20.31
N ASP A 187 6.90 7.20 -20.46
CA ASP A 187 8.37 7.17 -20.60
C ASP A 187 9.08 6.82 -19.27
N ASN A 188 8.44 7.10 -18.12
CA ASN A 188 9.02 6.87 -16.80
C ASN A 188 7.95 6.34 -15.84
N VAL A 189 8.06 5.08 -15.46
CA VAL A 189 7.10 4.42 -14.57
C VAL A 189 7.82 3.74 -13.42
N HIS A 190 7.40 4.05 -12.19
CA HIS A 190 7.83 3.38 -10.99
C HIS A 190 6.64 2.78 -10.26
N ILE A 191 6.65 1.46 -10.11
CA ILE A 191 5.65 0.72 -9.34
C ILE A 191 6.22 0.52 -7.94
N MET A 192 5.46 0.90 -6.91
CA MET A 192 5.79 0.72 -5.52
C MET A 192 4.87 -0.32 -4.91
N ALA A 193 5.44 -1.40 -4.38
CA ALA A 193 4.69 -2.52 -3.81
C ALA A 193 5.26 -3.01 -2.48
N GLY A 194 4.47 -3.75 -1.73
CA GLY A 194 4.81 -4.37 -0.45
C GLY A 194 4.59 -5.88 -0.43
N HIS A 195 3.76 -6.35 0.48
CA HIS A 195 3.20 -7.71 0.59
C HIS A 195 4.21 -8.84 0.85
N THR A 196 5.30 -8.92 0.09
CA THR A 196 6.23 -10.06 0.16
C THR A 196 7.20 -9.98 1.31
N HIS A 197 7.33 -8.82 1.95
CA HIS A 197 8.28 -8.54 3.05
C HIS A 197 9.75 -8.67 2.66
N TYR A 198 10.07 -8.63 1.36
CA TYR A 198 11.42 -8.60 0.83
C TYR A 198 11.70 -7.25 0.17
N ALA A 199 12.94 -6.80 0.22
CA ALA A 199 13.39 -5.66 -0.58
C ALA A 199 13.90 -6.15 -1.93
N GLN A 200 13.15 -5.88 -2.99
CA GLN A 200 13.47 -6.34 -4.35
C GLN A 200 13.19 -5.26 -5.38
N ASN A 201 13.97 -5.25 -6.45
CA ASN A 201 13.75 -4.35 -7.57
C ASN A 201 13.74 -5.14 -8.88
N TYR A 202 12.81 -4.79 -9.77
CA TYR A 202 12.68 -5.39 -11.09
C TYR A 202 12.59 -4.32 -12.15
N ILE A 203 13.14 -4.60 -13.33
CA ILE A 203 13.13 -3.71 -14.48
C ILE A 203 12.52 -4.47 -15.66
N ASP A 204 11.54 -3.87 -16.31
CA ASP A 204 10.89 -4.37 -17.52
C ASP A 204 10.72 -3.21 -18.51
N GLY A 205 11.73 -3.00 -19.36
CA GLY A 205 11.83 -1.81 -20.20
C GLY A 205 11.97 -0.55 -19.37
N ASP A 206 11.05 0.40 -19.53
CA ASP A 206 11.01 1.68 -18.82
C ASP A 206 10.15 1.61 -17.54
N VAL A 207 9.71 0.42 -17.13
CA VAL A 207 8.96 0.18 -15.91
C VAL A 207 9.86 -0.41 -14.83
N TYR A 208 9.98 0.30 -13.72
CA TYR A 208 10.73 -0.11 -12.54
C TYR A 208 9.75 -0.51 -11.44
N GLU A 209 9.87 -1.71 -10.91
CA GLU A 209 9.03 -2.18 -9.81
C GLU A 209 9.88 -2.35 -8.56
N HIS A 210 9.54 -1.57 -7.52
CA HIS A 210 10.20 -1.56 -6.22
C HIS A 210 9.31 -2.25 -5.20
N ILE A 211 9.80 -3.32 -4.63
CA ILE A 211 9.12 -4.07 -3.57
C ILE A 211 9.83 -3.78 -2.25
N HIS A 212 9.06 -3.38 -1.25
CA HIS A 212 9.57 -2.91 0.03
C HIS A 212 9.34 -3.92 1.14
N GLY A 213 10.34 -4.05 2.00
CA GLY A 213 10.19 -4.75 3.26
C GLY A 213 9.30 -3.98 4.25
N ALA A 214 8.91 -4.64 5.34
CA ALA A 214 8.07 -4.02 6.35
C ALA A 214 8.88 -3.09 7.28
N VAL A 215 8.25 -2.02 7.76
CA VAL A 215 8.86 -1.11 8.73
C VAL A 215 8.85 -1.68 10.15
N CYS A 216 7.87 -2.54 10.45
CA CYS A 216 7.76 -3.35 11.68
C CYS A 216 6.73 -4.45 11.44
N GLY A 217 6.45 -5.27 12.42
CA GLY A 217 5.22 -6.08 12.46
C GLY A 217 5.38 -7.58 12.45
N ALA A 218 4.30 -8.26 12.04
CA ALA A 218 3.99 -9.63 12.39
C ALA A 218 5.02 -10.69 11.96
N TRP A 219 5.63 -10.57 10.81
CA TRP A 219 6.56 -11.58 10.29
C TRP A 219 8.01 -11.39 10.76
N TRP A 220 8.28 -10.32 11.46
CA TRP A 220 9.61 -10.01 11.96
C TRP A 220 9.90 -10.74 13.26
N LYS A 221 10.86 -11.65 13.22
CA LYS A 221 11.32 -12.42 14.41
C LYS A 221 12.65 -11.89 14.96
N SER A 222 13.26 -10.95 14.26
CA SER A 222 14.52 -10.30 14.61
C SER A 222 14.53 -8.88 14.05
N THR A 223 15.64 -8.18 14.10
CA THR A 223 15.83 -6.86 13.48
C THR A 223 16.16 -6.93 11.99
N ILE A 224 16.23 -8.11 11.43
CA ILE A 224 16.61 -8.37 10.03
C ILE A 224 15.62 -9.34 9.42
N ASN A 225 15.15 -9.06 8.20
CA ASN A 225 14.31 -9.95 7.38
C ASN A 225 15.07 -11.19 6.92
N VAL A 226 14.35 -12.16 6.37
CA VAL A 226 14.92 -13.38 5.82
C VAL A 226 15.82 -13.14 4.61
N ASP A 227 15.67 -12.03 3.92
CA ASP A 227 16.51 -11.58 2.81
C ASP A 227 17.74 -10.75 3.27
N GLY A 228 17.91 -10.58 4.58
CA GLY A 228 18.99 -9.78 5.16
C GLY A 228 18.71 -8.28 5.27
N THR A 229 17.53 -7.82 4.85
CA THR A 229 17.14 -6.40 4.93
C THR A 229 16.70 -6.05 6.35
N PRO A 230 17.16 -4.92 6.93
CA PRO A 230 16.62 -4.44 8.21
C PRO A 230 15.19 -3.92 8.04
N ASN A 231 14.46 -3.78 9.17
CA ASN A 231 13.22 -3.00 9.20
C ASN A 231 13.49 -1.60 8.67
N GLY A 232 12.60 -1.08 7.84
CA GLY A 232 12.83 0.24 7.28
C GLY A 232 11.79 0.70 6.30
N TYR A 233 12.13 1.78 5.63
CA TYR A 233 11.33 2.42 4.60
C TYR A 233 12.24 2.89 3.45
N GLY A 234 11.69 2.99 2.25
CA GLY A 234 12.40 3.59 1.11
C GLY A 234 12.30 5.11 1.14
N VAL A 235 13.37 5.78 0.74
CA VAL A 235 13.41 7.23 0.50
C VAL A 235 13.72 7.46 -0.97
N TYR A 236 12.93 8.31 -1.61
CA TYR A 236 13.01 8.59 -3.03
C TYR A 236 13.03 10.09 -3.28
N ASP A 237 14.07 10.55 -3.97
CA ASP A 237 14.18 11.93 -4.41
C ASP A 237 13.62 12.09 -5.81
N ILE A 238 12.62 12.96 -5.96
CA ILE A 238 11.97 13.21 -7.24
C ILE A 238 12.40 14.57 -7.77
N SER A 239 13.01 14.57 -8.95
CA SER A 239 13.43 15.78 -9.65
C SER A 239 12.97 15.77 -11.11
N GLY A 240 11.99 16.61 -11.43
CA GLY A 240 11.32 16.57 -12.73
C GLY A 240 10.59 15.24 -12.93
N SER A 241 10.91 14.51 -14.00
CA SER A 241 10.37 13.17 -14.29
C SER A 241 11.31 12.03 -13.88
N LYS A 242 12.28 12.28 -13.02
CA LYS A 242 13.23 11.28 -12.52
C LYS A 242 13.01 11.01 -11.03
N ILE A 243 13.25 9.78 -10.63
CA ILE A 243 13.25 9.30 -9.26
C ILE A 243 14.59 8.65 -8.92
#